data_e7132c41607f0ee0f17c5dedf3a5f15c
#
_entry.id   e7132c41607f0ee0f17c5dedf3a5f15c
#
_cell.length_a   1.000
_cell.length_b   1.000
_cell.length_c   1.000
_cell.angle_alpha   90.00
_cell.angle_beta   90.00
_cell.angle_gamma   90.00
#
_symmetry.space_group_name_H-M   'P 1'
#
loop_
_entity.id
_entity.type
_entity.pdbx_description
1 polymer ?
#
loop_
_entity_poly.entity_id
_entity_poly.type
_entity_poly.pdbx_seq_one_letter_code
_entity_poly.pdbx_strand_id
1 'polypeptide(L)'
;LGAHVIDQALYFFGMPASVTADIRMQRPHARVDDYFNLWLDYDFTKVILHAGMLVREPGPRYMIQGTLGSFIKYGEDPQEARLRAGELPVGEDWGQEPEAIFGLIHTEKDGKIIKEKYPSLKGSYADYYNELYESIINGQPVKEKPEHGYNIIRIIELAIQSNKEKRTVACTELMDVGYY
;
A
#
# COMPACT_ATOMS: atom_id res chain seq x y z
N LEU A 1 7.67 5.79 4.13
CA LEU A 1 6.71 5.66 3.01
C LEU A 1 6.84 4.30 2.32
N GLY A 2 8.05 3.84 1.99
CA GLY A 2 8.26 2.60 1.25
C GLY A 2 7.64 1.36 1.89
N ALA A 3 7.80 1.20 3.20
CA ALA A 3 7.28 0.06 3.93
C ALA A 3 5.75 -0.10 3.76
N HIS A 4 4.99 0.98 3.88
CA HIS A 4 3.52 0.94 3.77
C HIS A 4 3.02 0.51 2.38
N VAL A 5 3.65 1.02 1.31
CA VAL A 5 3.21 0.65 -0.06
C VAL A 5 3.67 -0.76 -0.44
N ILE A 6 4.81 -1.22 0.09
CA ILE A 6 5.25 -2.61 -0.06
C ILE A 6 4.27 -3.54 0.66
N ASP A 7 3.93 -3.25 1.92
CA ASP A 7 2.96 -4.02 2.70
C ASP A 7 1.62 -4.16 1.96
N GLN A 8 1.08 -3.06 1.45
CA GLN A 8 -0.15 -3.08 0.65
C GLN A 8 -0.01 -3.94 -0.61
N ALA A 9 1.15 -3.92 -1.29
CA ALA A 9 1.38 -4.77 -2.44
C ALA A 9 1.41 -6.26 -2.06
N LEU A 10 2.07 -6.59 -0.96
CA LEU A 10 2.10 -7.98 -0.45
C LEU A 10 0.71 -8.45 -0.02
N TYR A 11 -0.07 -7.58 0.60
CA TYR A 11 -1.44 -7.87 0.99
C TYR A 11 -2.34 -8.19 -0.21
N PHE A 12 -2.23 -7.42 -1.32
CA PHE A 12 -3.09 -7.60 -2.50
C PHE A 12 -2.62 -8.71 -3.44
N PHE A 13 -1.31 -8.90 -3.57
CA PHE A 13 -0.74 -9.74 -4.64
C PHE A 13 0.16 -10.87 -4.13
N GLY A 14 0.39 -10.96 -2.81
CA GLY A 14 1.31 -11.94 -2.23
C GLY A 14 2.79 -11.61 -2.50
N MET A 15 3.64 -12.64 -2.53
CA MET A 15 5.08 -12.48 -2.67
C MET A 15 5.49 -12.31 -4.13
N PRO A 16 6.27 -11.24 -4.47
CA PRO A 16 6.79 -11.06 -5.81
C PRO A 16 7.93 -12.04 -6.14
N ALA A 17 8.09 -12.38 -7.41
CA ALA A 17 9.20 -13.18 -7.88
C ALA A 17 10.51 -12.37 -7.92
N SER A 18 10.45 -11.08 -8.21
CA SER A 18 11.63 -10.21 -8.31
C SER A 18 11.30 -8.74 -8.08
N VAL A 19 12.33 -7.95 -7.79
CA VAL A 19 12.25 -6.50 -7.63
C VAL A 19 13.29 -5.80 -8.52
N THR A 20 12.85 -4.70 -9.14
CA THR A 20 13.73 -3.71 -9.80
C THR A 20 13.47 -2.36 -9.16
N ALA A 21 14.53 -1.58 -8.90
CA ALA A 21 14.41 -0.33 -8.17
C ALA A 21 15.21 0.82 -8.79
N ASP A 22 14.63 2.02 -8.72
CA ASP A 22 15.31 3.31 -8.85
C ASP A 22 15.06 4.12 -7.58
N ILE A 23 16.12 4.30 -6.77
CA ILE A 23 16.09 4.99 -5.48
C ILE A 23 17.05 6.16 -5.54
N ARG A 24 16.61 7.35 -5.13
CA ARG A 24 17.39 8.59 -5.28
C ARG A 24 17.24 9.55 -4.12
N MET A 25 18.24 10.39 -3.94
CA MET A 25 18.18 11.65 -3.21
C MET A 25 18.03 12.78 -4.23
N GLN A 26 16.82 13.34 -4.35
CA GLN A 26 16.52 14.36 -5.38
C GLN A 26 16.64 15.78 -4.85
N ARG A 27 16.36 16.00 -3.56
CA ARG A 27 16.44 17.35 -2.97
C ARG A 27 17.91 17.73 -2.69
N PRO A 28 18.29 18.98 -2.90
CA PRO A 28 19.59 19.48 -2.44
C PRO A 28 19.76 19.22 -0.94
N HIS A 29 20.93 18.72 -0.56
CA HIS A 29 21.29 18.40 0.85
C HIS A 29 20.48 17.26 1.50
N ALA A 30 19.76 16.45 0.73
CA ALA A 30 19.13 15.24 1.26
C ALA A 30 20.21 14.33 1.90
N ARG A 31 19.88 13.74 3.06
CA ARG A 31 20.76 12.79 3.77
C ARG A 31 20.22 11.37 3.74
N VAL A 32 19.00 11.21 3.26
CA VAL A 32 18.31 9.94 3.06
C VAL A 32 17.58 9.98 1.73
N ASP A 33 17.25 8.82 1.22
CA ASP A 33 16.47 8.68 0.00
C ASP A 33 15.11 9.38 0.16
N ASP A 34 14.75 10.18 -0.84
CA ASP A 34 13.52 10.96 -0.87
C ASP A 34 12.70 10.71 -2.14
N TYR A 35 13.10 9.73 -2.92
CA TYR A 35 12.43 9.23 -4.12
C TYR A 35 12.69 7.74 -4.28
N PHE A 36 11.65 6.99 -4.63
CA PHE A 36 11.78 5.63 -5.11
C PHE A 36 10.73 5.30 -6.18
N ASN A 37 11.12 4.39 -7.06
CA ASN A 37 10.25 3.69 -7.97
C ASN A 37 10.65 2.21 -7.93
N LEU A 38 9.76 1.35 -7.46
CA LEU A 38 9.97 -0.09 -7.36
C LEU A 38 9.04 -0.80 -8.33
N TRP A 39 9.56 -1.76 -9.04
CA TRP A 39 8.80 -2.68 -9.88
C TRP A 39 8.88 -4.07 -9.25
N LEU A 40 7.75 -4.55 -8.76
CA LEU A 40 7.58 -5.89 -8.23
C LEU A 40 6.97 -6.76 -9.34
N ASP A 41 7.68 -7.80 -9.74
CA ASP A 41 7.25 -8.72 -10.77
C ASP A 41 6.58 -9.94 -10.15
N TYR A 42 5.41 -10.26 -10.67
CA TYR A 42 4.65 -11.48 -10.44
C TYR A 42 4.45 -12.17 -11.78
N ASP A 43 4.05 -13.45 -11.81
CA ASP A 43 3.97 -14.24 -13.05
C ASP A 43 3.18 -13.55 -14.17
N PHE A 44 2.04 -12.94 -13.83
CA PHE A 44 1.14 -12.28 -14.79
C PHE A 44 0.84 -10.82 -14.45
N THR A 45 1.42 -10.28 -13.39
CA THR A 45 1.13 -8.94 -12.89
C THR A 45 2.42 -8.21 -12.58
N LYS A 46 2.45 -6.93 -12.87
CA LYS A 46 3.50 -6.02 -12.44
C LYS A 46 2.91 -4.97 -11.52
N VAL A 47 3.48 -4.82 -10.33
CA VAL A 47 3.11 -3.78 -9.39
C VAL A 47 4.19 -2.71 -9.38
N ILE A 48 3.79 -1.45 -9.59
CA ILE A 48 4.68 -0.30 -9.56
C ILE A 48 4.38 0.51 -8.32
N LEU A 49 5.37 0.61 -7.44
CA LEU A 49 5.29 1.41 -6.22
C LEU A 49 6.15 2.65 -6.39
N HIS A 50 5.53 3.81 -6.24
CA HIS A 50 6.21 5.08 -6.44
C HIS A 50 5.92 6.06 -5.31
N ALA A 51 6.95 6.73 -4.82
CA ALA A 51 6.81 7.90 -3.96
C ALA A 51 8.02 8.84 -4.11
N GLY A 52 7.76 10.13 -3.89
CA GLY A 52 8.80 11.14 -3.89
C GLY A 52 8.39 12.37 -3.09
N MET A 53 9.38 13.17 -2.69
CA MET A 53 9.15 14.39 -1.91
C MET A 53 8.98 15.64 -2.79
N LEU A 54 9.30 15.54 -4.09
CA LEU A 54 9.13 16.63 -5.06
C LEU A 54 7.80 16.50 -5.81
N VAL A 55 6.71 16.37 -5.05
CA VAL A 55 5.35 16.20 -5.58
C VAL A 55 4.49 17.35 -5.08
N ARG A 56 4.10 18.23 -5.97
CA ARG A 56 3.14 19.32 -5.68
C ARG A 56 1.70 18.90 -6.01
N GLU A 57 1.54 18.15 -7.10
CA GLU A 57 0.25 17.62 -7.54
C GLU A 57 0.26 16.10 -7.38
N PRO A 58 -0.47 15.53 -6.41
CA PRO A 58 -0.44 14.10 -6.16
C PRO A 58 -1.15 13.33 -7.28
N GLY A 59 -0.52 12.25 -7.71
CA GLY A 59 -1.14 11.23 -8.56
C GLY A 59 -2.18 10.39 -7.82
N PRO A 60 -2.80 9.42 -8.51
CA PRO A 60 -3.71 8.49 -7.85
C PRO A 60 -2.94 7.66 -6.80
N ARG A 61 -3.59 7.45 -5.65
CA ARG A 61 -3.09 6.53 -4.62
C ARG A 61 -3.08 5.09 -5.10
N TYR A 62 -4.13 4.70 -5.83
CA TYR A 62 -4.24 3.40 -6.48
C TYR A 62 -4.66 3.58 -7.93
N MET A 63 -3.96 2.90 -8.83
CA MET A 63 -4.33 2.71 -10.22
C MET A 63 -4.20 1.23 -10.53
N ILE A 64 -5.31 0.51 -10.54
CA ILE A 64 -5.35 -0.93 -10.79
C ILE A 64 -5.96 -1.14 -12.17
N GLN A 65 -5.26 -1.86 -13.02
CA GLN A 65 -5.69 -2.18 -14.39
C GLN A 65 -5.71 -3.70 -14.56
N GLY A 66 -6.85 -4.24 -14.90
CA GLY A 66 -7.06 -5.66 -15.10
C GLY A 66 -7.76 -5.94 -16.43
N THR A 67 -7.86 -7.20 -16.76
CA THR A 67 -8.48 -7.68 -18.02
C THR A 67 -9.97 -7.32 -18.15
N LEU A 68 -10.65 -7.14 -17.04
CA LEU A 68 -12.10 -6.86 -17.01
C LEU A 68 -12.42 -5.40 -16.68
N GLY A 69 -11.43 -4.59 -16.32
CA GLY A 69 -11.68 -3.18 -15.99
C GLY A 69 -10.53 -2.52 -15.26
N SER A 70 -10.81 -1.30 -14.79
CA SER A 70 -9.84 -0.47 -14.08
C SER A 70 -10.47 0.11 -12.83
N PHE A 71 -9.62 0.35 -11.81
CA PHE A 71 -9.99 1.07 -10.60
C PHE A 71 -8.96 2.18 -10.34
N ILE A 72 -9.44 3.40 -10.13
CA ILE A 72 -8.58 4.55 -9.84
C ILE A 72 -9.10 5.22 -8.57
N LYS A 73 -8.20 5.48 -7.61
CA LYS A 73 -8.54 6.16 -6.37
C LYS A 73 -7.53 7.25 -6.04
N TYR A 74 -8.04 8.41 -5.67
CA TYR A 74 -7.27 9.54 -5.15
C TYR A 74 -7.55 9.74 -3.66
N GLY A 75 -6.72 10.55 -3.03
CA GLY A 75 -6.87 10.94 -1.64
C GLY A 75 -6.26 9.96 -0.64
N GLU A 76 -6.24 10.37 0.60
CA GLU A 76 -5.73 9.62 1.75
C GLU A 76 -6.87 9.29 2.71
N ASP A 77 -6.61 8.39 3.67
CA ASP A 77 -7.54 8.09 4.75
C ASP A 77 -7.83 9.37 5.56
N PRO A 78 -9.11 9.77 5.70
CA PRO A 78 -9.47 11.00 6.41
C PRO A 78 -9.08 10.98 7.90
N GLN A 79 -8.89 9.80 8.49
CA GLN A 79 -8.47 9.66 9.88
C GLN A 79 -7.12 10.32 10.15
N GLU A 80 -6.19 10.24 9.19
CA GLU A 80 -4.83 10.78 9.33
C GLU A 80 -4.83 12.29 9.59
N ALA A 81 -5.58 13.04 8.79
CA ALA A 81 -5.67 14.51 8.95
C ALA A 81 -6.37 14.90 10.26
N ARG A 82 -7.42 14.19 10.63
CA ARG A 82 -8.20 14.44 11.85
C ARG A 82 -7.38 14.12 13.10
N LEU A 83 -6.63 13.02 13.12
CA LEU A 83 -5.73 12.66 14.22
C LEU A 83 -4.60 13.70 14.39
N ARG A 84 -4.02 14.17 13.28
CA ARG A 84 -3.01 15.25 13.32
C ARG A 84 -3.57 16.56 13.84
N ALA A 85 -4.85 16.82 13.62
CA ALA A 85 -5.55 17.97 14.20
C ALA A 85 -5.89 17.79 15.70
N GLY A 86 -5.59 16.63 16.29
CA GLY A 86 -5.85 16.32 17.69
C GLY A 86 -7.30 15.87 17.97
N GLU A 87 -8.06 15.51 16.93
CA GLU A 87 -9.40 14.96 17.13
C GLU A 87 -9.32 13.54 17.70
N LEU A 88 -10.29 13.21 18.55
CA LEU A 88 -10.42 11.85 19.08
C LEU A 88 -11.13 10.94 18.07
N PRO A 89 -10.72 9.67 17.95
CA PRO A 89 -11.31 8.72 17.01
C PRO A 89 -12.64 8.15 17.50
N VAL A 90 -13.62 9.04 17.71
CA VAL A 90 -14.94 8.73 18.25
C VAL A 90 -16.05 9.20 17.31
N GLY A 91 -17.21 8.55 17.39
CA GLY A 91 -18.39 8.87 16.59
C GLY A 91 -18.59 7.94 15.39
N GLU A 92 -19.84 7.89 14.92
CA GLU A 92 -20.22 6.98 13.84
C GLU A 92 -19.57 7.32 12.48
N ASP A 93 -19.26 8.58 12.25
CA ASP A 93 -18.66 9.07 10.99
C ASP A 93 -17.12 9.03 11.00
N TRP A 94 -16.51 8.54 12.10
CA TRP A 94 -15.06 8.44 12.15
C TRP A 94 -14.55 7.41 11.13
N GLY A 95 -13.58 7.80 10.30
CA GLY A 95 -13.03 6.95 9.24
C GLY A 95 -13.90 6.83 7.99
N GLN A 96 -15.06 7.50 7.96
CA GLN A 96 -15.90 7.55 6.76
C GLN A 96 -15.28 8.48 5.72
N GLU A 97 -15.03 7.97 4.54
CA GLU A 97 -14.58 8.80 3.41
C GLU A 97 -15.71 9.63 2.81
N PRO A 98 -15.44 10.89 2.41
CA PRO A 98 -16.39 11.65 1.62
C PRO A 98 -16.48 11.09 0.19
N GLU A 99 -17.67 11.16 -0.43
CA GLU A 99 -17.90 10.70 -1.80
C GLU A 99 -16.91 11.29 -2.83
N ALA A 100 -16.41 12.49 -2.57
CA ALA A 100 -15.45 13.17 -3.44
C ALA A 100 -14.21 12.34 -3.73
N ILE A 101 -13.74 11.54 -2.76
CA ILE A 101 -12.53 10.70 -2.87
C ILE A 101 -12.84 9.21 -3.03
N PHE A 102 -14.08 8.81 -3.28
CA PHE A 102 -14.40 7.42 -3.63
C PHE A 102 -13.66 7.01 -4.90
N GLY A 103 -13.25 5.75 -4.94
CA GLY A 103 -12.61 5.18 -6.12
C GLY A 103 -13.56 5.14 -7.33
N LEU A 104 -13.02 5.34 -8.52
CA LEU A 104 -13.75 5.17 -9.78
C LEU A 104 -13.50 3.75 -10.30
N ILE A 105 -14.55 2.97 -10.43
CA ILE A 105 -14.52 1.70 -11.16
C ILE A 105 -14.99 1.92 -12.60
N HIS A 106 -14.29 1.32 -13.56
CA HIS A 106 -14.68 1.29 -14.97
C HIS A 106 -14.49 -0.13 -15.48
N THR A 107 -15.58 -0.84 -15.68
CA THR A 107 -15.58 -2.25 -16.06
C THR A 107 -16.74 -2.54 -17.02
N GLU A 108 -16.79 -3.77 -17.54
CA GLU A 108 -17.93 -4.29 -18.28
C GLU A 108 -18.49 -5.53 -17.57
N LYS A 109 -19.80 -5.56 -17.39
CA LYS A 109 -20.53 -6.69 -16.83
C LYS A 109 -21.78 -6.96 -17.66
N ASP A 110 -21.94 -8.20 -18.11
CA ASP A 110 -23.10 -8.64 -18.92
C ASP A 110 -23.33 -7.76 -20.17
N GLY A 111 -22.25 -7.36 -20.85
CA GLY A 111 -22.28 -6.49 -22.04
C GLY A 111 -22.62 -5.02 -21.74
N LYS A 112 -22.65 -4.63 -20.46
CA LYS A 112 -22.92 -3.24 -20.06
C LYS A 112 -21.68 -2.62 -19.46
N ILE A 113 -21.33 -1.43 -19.96
CA ILE A 113 -20.25 -0.63 -19.39
C ILE A 113 -20.74 -0.02 -18.08
N ILE A 114 -19.98 -0.24 -17.02
CA ILE A 114 -20.16 0.34 -15.70
C ILE A 114 -19.01 1.31 -15.46
N LYS A 115 -19.33 2.59 -15.24
CA LYS A 115 -18.35 3.62 -14.88
C LYS A 115 -18.94 4.48 -13.77
N GLU A 116 -18.57 4.16 -12.54
CA GLU A 116 -19.18 4.79 -11.36
C GLU A 116 -18.20 4.89 -10.20
N LYS A 117 -18.51 5.77 -9.26
CA LYS A 117 -17.79 5.84 -7.98
C LYS A 117 -18.17 4.65 -7.11
N TYR A 118 -17.16 4.02 -6.52
CA TYR A 118 -17.32 2.89 -5.62
C TYR A 118 -16.99 3.33 -4.18
N PRO A 119 -17.95 3.25 -3.25
CA PRO A 119 -17.75 3.69 -1.89
C PRO A 119 -16.68 2.85 -1.19
N SER A 120 -15.79 3.50 -0.47
CA SER A 120 -14.81 2.82 0.37
C SER A 120 -15.47 2.32 1.65
N LEU A 121 -15.00 1.19 2.14
CA LEU A 121 -15.34 0.74 3.48
C LEU A 121 -14.80 1.75 4.50
N LYS A 122 -15.50 1.88 5.62
CA LYS A 122 -15.06 2.72 6.72
C LYS A 122 -13.78 2.18 7.34
N GLY A 123 -12.75 3.02 7.43
CA GLY A 123 -11.51 2.69 8.12
C GLY A 123 -11.63 2.85 9.64
N SER A 124 -10.81 2.11 10.39
CA SER A 124 -10.76 2.21 11.86
C SER A 124 -9.34 1.91 12.38
N TYR A 125 -8.61 2.96 12.76
CA TYR A 125 -7.31 2.78 13.44
C TYR A 125 -7.46 2.17 14.84
N ALA A 126 -8.63 2.35 15.46
CA ALA A 126 -8.92 1.78 16.78
C ALA A 126 -8.96 0.24 16.74
N ASP A 127 -9.32 -0.36 15.61
CA ASP A 127 -9.42 -1.82 15.48
C ASP A 127 -8.06 -2.50 15.67
N TYR A 128 -6.96 -1.87 15.25
CA TYR A 128 -5.61 -2.37 15.54
C TYR A 128 -5.36 -2.50 17.04
N TYR A 129 -5.75 -1.52 17.84
CA TYR A 129 -5.55 -1.56 19.29
C TYR A 129 -6.50 -2.56 19.96
N ASN A 130 -7.72 -2.70 19.46
CA ASN A 130 -8.66 -3.71 19.93
C ASN A 130 -8.14 -5.12 19.65
N GLU A 131 -7.60 -5.38 18.46
CA GLU A 131 -6.99 -6.66 18.10
C GLU A 131 -5.77 -6.98 18.95
N LEU A 132 -4.93 -5.98 19.22
CA LEU A 132 -3.79 -6.14 20.12
C LEU A 132 -4.24 -6.47 21.54
N TYR A 133 -5.26 -5.79 22.04
CA TYR A 133 -5.88 -6.09 23.35
C TYR A 133 -6.40 -7.54 23.40
N GLU A 134 -7.15 -7.97 22.41
CA GLU A 134 -7.69 -9.34 22.33
C GLU A 134 -6.55 -10.38 22.28
N SER A 135 -5.45 -10.07 21.59
CA SER A 135 -4.30 -10.97 21.55
C SER A 135 -3.60 -11.08 22.91
N ILE A 136 -3.41 -9.98 23.63
CA ILE A 136 -2.69 -9.97 24.92
C ILE A 136 -3.57 -10.56 26.03
N ILE A 137 -4.83 -10.18 26.10
CA ILE A 137 -5.71 -10.52 27.23
C ILE A 137 -6.43 -11.84 27.01
N ASN A 138 -6.91 -12.09 25.80
CA ASN A 138 -7.77 -13.22 25.48
C ASN A 138 -7.05 -14.31 24.66
N GLY A 139 -5.73 -14.16 24.40
CA GLY A 139 -4.93 -15.15 23.67
C GLY A 139 -5.35 -15.37 22.22
N GLN A 140 -6.02 -14.37 21.61
CA GLN A 140 -6.37 -14.44 20.20
C GLN A 140 -5.11 -14.39 19.33
N PRO A 141 -5.06 -15.05 18.18
CA PRO A 141 -3.94 -14.96 17.25
C PRO A 141 -3.66 -13.51 16.84
N VAL A 142 -2.38 -13.13 16.81
CA VAL A 142 -1.95 -11.84 16.27
C VAL A 142 -2.15 -11.86 14.75
N LYS A 143 -2.87 -10.89 14.21
CA LYS A 143 -3.07 -10.76 12.76
C LYS A 143 -1.79 -10.24 12.07
N GLU A 144 -1.21 -9.16 12.61
CA GLU A 144 0.04 -8.60 12.10
C GLU A 144 1.23 -9.40 12.63
N LYS A 145 1.65 -10.41 11.87
CA LYS A 145 2.74 -11.31 12.25
C LYS A 145 4.10 -10.66 12.02
N PRO A 146 5.12 -11.00 12.84
CA PRO A 146 6.49 -10.52 12.61
C PRO A 146 7.04 -10.85 11.23
N GLU A 147 6.61 -11.96 10.63
CA GLU A 147 7.00 -12.39 9.29
C GLU A 147 6.53 -11.43 8.19
N HIS A 148 5.40 -10.74 8.38
CA HIS A 148 4.96 -9.67 7.47
C HIS A 148 6.00 -8.55 7.47
N GLY A 149 6.41 -8.10 8.66
CA GLY A 149 7.46 -7.10 8.82
C GLY A 149 8.81 -7.55 8.23
N TYR A 150 9.19 -8.81 8.43
CA TYR A 150 10.39 -9.39 7.83
C TYR A 150 10.36 -9.28 6.30
N ASN A 151 9.28 -9.69 5.65
CA ASN A 151 9.14 -9.66 4.21
C ASN A 151 9.23 -8.23 3.66
N ILE A 152 8.61 -7.26 4.32
CA ILE A 152 8.69 -5.85 3.94
C ILE A 152 10.15 -5.37 3.98
N ILE A 153 10.87 -5.62 5.08
CA ILE A 153 12.27 -5.22 5.22
C ILE A 153 13.14 -5.92 4.18
N ARG A 154 12.90 -7.22 3.95
CA ARG A 154 13.65 -7.97 2.96
C ARG A 154 13.49 -7.42 1.54
N ILE A 155 12.28 -7.03 1.15
CA ILE A 155 12.03 -6.38 -0.16
C ILE A 155 12.75 -5.02 -0.22
N ILE A 156 12.79 -4.25 0.86
CA ILE A 156 13.55 -2.99 0.90
C ILE A 156 15.04 -3.24 0.67
N GLU A 157 15.64 -4.25 1.32
CA GLU A 157 17.04 -4.61 1.13
C GLU A 157 17.33 -5.04 -0.32
N LEU A 158 16.47 -5.88 -0.89
CA LEU A 158 16.57 -6.32 -2.27
C LEU A 158 16.41 -5.16 -3.28
N ALA A 159 15.52 -4.20 -2.97
CA ALA A 159 15.36 -2.99 -3.77
C ALA A 159 16.62 -2.11 -3.72
N ILE A 160 17.23 -1.93 -2.55
CA ILE A 160 18.51 -1.22 -2.39
C ILE A 160 19.62 -1.93 -3.20
N GLN A 161 19.68 -3.27 -3.12
CA GLN A 161 20.60 -4.07 -3.91
C GLN A 161 20.37 -3.87 -5.41
N SER A 162 19.10 -3.98 -5.87
CA SER A 162 18.72 -3.75 -7.26
C SER A 162 19.17 -2.37 -7.76
N ASN A 163 18.90 -1.33 -6.95
CA ASN A 163 19.31 0.03 -7.30
C ASN A 163 20.83 0.18 -7.40
N LYS A 164 21.59 -0.44 -6.51
CA LYS A 164 23.06 -0.40 -6.50
C LYS A 164 23.65 -1.14 -7.71
N GLU A 165 23.14 -2.33 -7.98
CA GLU A 165 23.63 -3.22 -9.04
C GLU A 165 23.03 -2.89 -10.43
N LYS A 166 22.04 -2.01 -10.50
CA LYS A 166 21.32 -1.60 -11.73
C LYS A 166 20.74 -2.79 -12.51
N ARG A 167 20.20 -3.75 -11.79
CA ARG A 167 19.55 -4.95 -12.35
C ARG A 167 18.36 -5.40 -11.52
N THR A 168 17.54 -6.26 -12.07
CA THR A 168 16.50 -7.00 -11.36
C THR A 168 17.12 -8.00 -10.38
N VAL A 169 16.58 -8.11 -9.18
CA VAL A 169 17.00 -9.03 -8.12
C VAL A 169 15.84 -9.95 -7.77
N ALA A 170 16.12 -11.25 -7.70
CA ALA A 170 15.11 -12.26 -7.34
C ALA A 170 14.74 -12.19 -5.85
N CYS A 171 13.47 -12.39 -5.55
CA CYS A 171 12.92 -12.40 -4.19
C CYS A 171 12.86 -13.85 -3.66
N THR A 172 14.03 -14.47 -3.37
CA THR A 172 14.14 -15.89 -3.02
C THR A 172 14.07 -16.23 -1.54
N GLU A 173 14.11 -15.23 -0.66
CA GLU A 173 14.20 -15.42 0.80
C GLU A 173 12.99 -14.81 1.53
N LEU A 174 11.84 -14.73 0.86
CA LEU A 174 10.61 -14.28 1.48
C LEU A 174 9.92 -15.45 2.18
N MET A 175 9.30 -15.16 3.32
CA MET A 175 8.52 -16.14 4.07
C MET A 175 7.12 -16.25 3.46
N ASP A 176 6.67 -17.48 3.26
CA ASP A 176 5.27 -17.74 2.87
C ASP A 176 4.37 -17.56 4.09
N VAL A 177 3.83 -16.38 4.24
CA VAL A 177 2.87 -16.03 5.29
C VAL A 177 1.57 -15.60 4.60
N GLY A 178 0.50 -16.33 4.86
CA GLY A 178 -0.81 -15.91 4.39
C GLY A 178 -1.14 -14.51 4.93
N TYR A 179 -1.45 -13.59 4.03
CA TYR A 179 -2.10 -12.34 4.35
C TYR A 179 -3.60 -12.63 4.38
N TYR A 180 -4.17 -12.78 5.58
CA TYR A 180 -5.61 -12.93 5.96
C TYR A 180 -6.46 -13.93 5.16
#